data_904c662454f1c11533c395a57c73db06
#
_entry.id   904c662454f1c11533c395a57c73db06
#
_cell.length_a   1.000
_cell.length_b   1.000
_cell.length_c   1.000
_cell.angle_alpha   90.00
_cell.angle_beta   90.00
_cell.angle_gamma   90.00
#
_symmetry.space_group_name_H-M   'P 1'
#
loop_
_entity.id
_entity.type
_entity.pdbx_description
1 polymer ?
#
loop_
_entity_poly.entity_id
_entity_poly.type
_entity_poly.pdbx_seq_one_letter_code
_entity_poly.pdbx_strand_id
1 'polypeptide(L)'
;MGMIFDETYRPFFERVHREGLFDRRFGVVEVPLVGVASRTGGRAAAYQKASSGKVYPFSNFSGAGCVQQLIDAGIDFACVATPDDRHFEVARQLLEADIHVLIEKPSVLRVSELEELVSLAKSRGLLAKAVYHKLLDPDHKKLRTLVADDVLQHINHGYCSLLEPKQISGSQFAEWITGRNPGTYVAVHYIKLIDFTFGGRLKSVTATGQRGLVGPKDGPTWDSTQLRLIYEYADGRDAAFDIHTSWVTPDNFPGYVEQEVQFRFDNGVWNGHSRKRGIECTIEGVTPLERKITLNNHYNGTFLEPWGERSQRGYGIEVLERFVRELAYVKFGGAQDEQVARLTQMQSLAYNDLAADWQTVAAVQALEAILDYHYRGEPDCVVRIDSLQRRLCLYRPGISEPVVLND
;
A
#
# COMPACT_ATOMS: atom_id res chain seq x y z
N MET A 1 -15.84 -3.39 3.29
CA MET A 1 -15.79 -2.15 2.50
C MET A 1 -15.52 -1.00 3.46
N GLY A 2 -14.46 -0.30 3.30
CA GLY A 2 -14.02 0.81 4.13
C GLY A 2 -13.65 2.01 3.26
N MET A 3 -12.89 2.96 3.83
CA MET A 3 -12.42 4.17 3.15
C MET A 3 -11.75 3.86 1.80
N ILE A 4 -10.83 2.91 1.76
CA ILE A 4 -10.12 2.55 0.52
C ILE A 4 -11.06 2.02 -0.57
N PHE A 5 -12.12 1.32 -0.18
CA PHE A 5 -13.14 0.90 -1.15
C PHE A 5 -13.83 2.12 -1.78
N ASP A 6 -14.25 3.08 -0.97
CA ASP A 6 -14.97 4.26 -1.46
C ASP A 6 -14.07 5.19 -2.29
N GLU A 7 -12.78 5.26 -1.97
CA GLU A 7 -11.84 6.17 -2.64
C GLU A 7 -11.21 5.58 -3.91
N THR A 8 -11.03 4.26 -4.00
CA THR A 8 -10.27 3.64 -5.10
C THR A 8 -11.02 2.50 -5.80
N TYR A 9 -11.53 1.52 -5.06
CA TYR A 9 -12.16 0.33 -5.65
C TYR A 9 -13.51 0.65 -6.29
N ARG A 10 -14.39 1.32 -5.57
CA ARG A 10 -15.70 1.74 -6.09
C ARG A 10 -15.56 2.59 -7.35
N PRO A 11 -14.77 3.68 -7.36
CA PRO A 11 -14.57 4.48 -8.57
C PRO A 11 -13.99 3.69 -9.75
N PHE A 12 -13.09 2.74 -9.48
CA PHE A 12 -12.55 1.85 -10.51
C PHE A 12 -13.65 1.00 -11.15
N PHE A 13 -14.42 0.25 -10.35
CA PHE A 13 -15.45 -0.64 -10.88
C PHE A 13 -16.59 0.12 -11.56
N GLU A 14 -17.03 1.26 -11.01
CA GLU A 14 -18.04 2.11 -11.64
C GLU A 14 -17.54 2.67 -12.99
N ARG A 15 -16.26 3.05 -13.07
CA ARG A 15 -15.67 3.53 -14.31
C ARG A 15 -15.54 2.44 -15.37
N VAL A 16 -14.96 1.29 -15.03
CA VAL A 16 -14.78 0.23 -16.02
C VAL A 16 -16.10 -0.39 -16.48
N HIS A 17 -17.13 -0.36 -15.65
CA HIS A 17 -18.48 -0.73 -16.05
C HIS A 17 -19.04 0.22 -17.11
N ARG A 18 -18.80 1.52 -17.00
CA ARG A 18 -19.29 2.53 -17.94
C ARG A 18 -18.45 2.62 -19.21
N GLU A 19 -17.13 2.56 -19.10
CA GLU A 19 -16.17 2.86 -20.17
C GLU A 19 -15.57 1.61 -20.82
N GLY A 20 -15.64 0.44 -20.13
CA GLY A 20 -14.83 -0.72 -20.45
C GLY A 20 -13.35 -0.48 -20.17
N LEU A 21 -12.54 -1.50 -20.37
CA LEU A 21 -11.07 -1.40 -20.30
C LEU A 21 -10.51 -1.69 -21.70
N PHE A 22 -10.23 -0.65 -22.48
CA PHE A 22 -9.70 -0.80 -23.82
C PHE A 22 -8.18 -1.07 -23.81
N ASP A 23 -7.74 -2.03 -24.60
CA ASP A 23 -6.34 -2.25 -24.96
C ASP A 23 -6.22 -2.47 -26.47
N ARG A 24 -5.23 -1.82 -27.10
CA ARG A 24 -5.01 -1.91 -28.55
C ARG A 24 -4.78 -3.34 -29.05
N ARG A 25 -4.27 -4.22 -28.22
CA ARG A 25 -3.87 -5.59 -28.59
C ARG A 25 -5.05 -6.55 -28.67
N PHE A 26 -6.09 -6.37 -27.84
CA PHE A 26 -7.18 -7.30 -27.70
C PHE A 26 -8.58 -6.65 -27.56
N GLY A 27 -8.68 -5.32 -27.71
CA GLY A 27 -9.97 -4.63 -27.71
C GLY A 27 -10.47 -4.26 -26.33
N VAL A 28 -11.78 -4.32 -26.12
CA VAL A 28 -12.44 -3.98 -24.84
C VAL A 28 -12.52 -5.22 -23.97
N VAL A 29 -12.07 -5.07 -22.72
CA VAL A 29 -12.21 -6.08 -21.66
C VAL A 29 -13.25 -5.58 -20.65
N GLU A 30 -14.23 -6.41 -20.39
CA GLU A 30 -15.20 -6.18 -19.31
C GLU A 30 -14.63 -6.70 -17.98
N VAL A 31 -14.86 -5.93 -16.92
CA VAL A 31 -14.36 -6.22 -15.57
C VAL A 31 -15.53 -6.14 -14.59
N PRO A 32 -16.42 -7.12 -14.57
CA PRO A 32 -17.56 -7.12 -13.66
C PRO A 32 -17.10 -7.30 -12.21
N LEU A 33 -17.68 -6.53 -11.29
CA LEU A 33 -17.62 -6.82 -9.86
C LEU A 33 -18.54 -8.03 -9.60
N VAL A 34 -17.97 -9.22 -9.45
CA VAL A 34 -18.75 -10.47 -9.26
C VAL A 34 -19.27 -10.58 -7.83
N GLY A 35 -18.47 -10.20 -6.85
CA GLY A 35 -18.87 -10.31 -5.46
C GLY A 35 -18.01 -9.51 -4.51
N VAL A 36 -18.55 -9.29 -3.30
CA VAL A 36 -17.84 -8.70 -2.17
C VAL A 36 -17.95 -9.66 -0.99
N ALA A 37 -16.80 -10.09 -0.47
CA ALA A 37 -16.71 -10.90 0.73
C ALA A 37 -16.34 -10.02 1.94
N SER A 38 -17.08 -10.09 3.02
CA SER A 38 -16.81 -9.31 4.23
C SER A 38 -17.40 -9.96 5.48
N ARG A 39 -16.89 -9.58 6.67
CA ARG A 39 -17.32 -10.14 7.94
C ARG A 39 -18.86 -10.06 8.17
N THR A 40 -19.45 -8.90 7.89
CA THR A 40 -20.85 -8.61 8.24
C THR A 40 -21.78 -8.38 7.06
N GLY A 41 -21.24 -8.08 5.87
CA GLY A 41 -22.03 -7.79 4.67
C GLY A 41 -22.78 -6.45 4.65
N GLY A 42 -22.86 -5.73 5.76
CA GLY A 42 -23.72 -4.55 5.87
C GLY A 42 -23.37 -3.40 4.90
N ARG A 43 -22.09 -3.06 4.78
CA ARG A 43 -21.62 -2.02 3.84
C ARG A 43 -21.78 -2.47 2.38
N ALA A 44 -21.58 -3.75 2.08
CA ALA A 44 -21.79 -4.29 0.75
C ALA A 44 -23.27 -4.24 0.36
N ALA A 45 -24.19 -4.58 1.27
CA ALA A 45 -25.63 -4.45 1.04
C ALA A 45 -26.07 -2.99 0.82
N ALA A 46 -25.49 -2.04 1.56
CA ALA A 46 -25.74 -0.61 1.34
C ALA A 46 -25.26 -0.16 -0.06
N TYR A 47 -24.06 -0.62 -0.48
CA TYR A 47 -23.53 -0.31 -1.80
C TYR A 47 -24.36 -0.95 -2.92
N GLN A 48 -24.83 -2.20 -2.78
CA GLN A 48 -25.73 -2.82 -3.76
C GLN A 48 -26.95 -1.94 -4.07
N LYS A 49 -27.56 -1.35 -3.02
CA LYS A 49 -28.69 -0.44 -3.19
C LYS A 49 -28.32 0.87 -3.87
N ALA A 50 -27.14 1.43 -3.55
CA ALA A 50 -26.68 2.73 -4.06
C ALA A 50 -26.10 2.64 -5.47
N SER A 51 -25.66 1.46 -5.91
CA SER A 51 -24.91 1.24 -7.16
C SER A 51 -25.76 0.71 -8.32
N SER A 52 -27.08 0.70 -8.19
CA SER A 52 -27.98 0.24 -9.25
C SER A 52 -27.69 0.98 -10.57
N GLY A 53 -27.36 0.23 -11.62
CA GLY A 53 -26.97 0.75 -12.92
C GLY A 53 -25.57 1.36 -13.02
N LYS A 54 -24.78 1.38 -11.94
CA LYS A 54 -23.39 1.87 -11.93
C LYS A 54 -22.35 0.76 -12.01
N VAL A 55 -22.72 -0.45 -11.60
CA VAL A 55 -21.94 -1.67 -11.72
C VAL A 55 -22.90 -2.82 -12.07
N TYR A 56 -22.37 -3.94 -12.56
CA TYR A 56 -23.16 -5.16 -12.69
C TYR A 56 -23.69 -5.62 -11.32
N PRO A 57 -24.86 -6.30 -11.27
CA PRO A 57 -25.32 -6.95 -10.06
C PRO A 57 -24.25 -7.88 -9.50
N PHE A 58 -23.90 -7.75 -8.23
CA PHE A 58 -22.87 -8.56 -7.59
C PHE A 58 -23.41 -9.26 -6.33
N SER A 59 -22.74 -10.34 -5.93
CA SER A 59 -23.09 -11.10 -4.73
C SER A 59 -22.45 -10.48 -3.47
N ASN A 60 -23.18 -10.52 -2.36
CA ASN A 60 -22.70 -10.07 -1.05
C ASN A 60 -22.50 -11.29 -0.15
N PHE A 61 -21.27 -11.73 -0.02
CA PHE A 61 -20.88 -12.87 0.82
C PHE A 61 -20.47 -12.39 2.20
N SER A 62 -20.98 -13.03 3.27
CA SER A 62 -20.66 -12.63 4.63
C SER A 62 -20.49 -13.80 5.59
N GLY A 63 -19.84 -13.55 6.73
CA GLY A 63 -19.56 -14.56 7.76
C GLY A 63 -18.27 -15.35 7.52
N ALA A 64 -18.06 -16.41 8.28
CA ALA A 64 -16.81 -17.16 8.31
C ALA A 64 -16.42 -17.84 6.98
N GLY A 65 -17.41 -18.21 6.16
CA GLY A 65 -17.17 -18.86 4.85
C GLY A 65 -17.20 -17.91 3.65
N CYS A 66 -17.17 -16.59 3.85
CA CYS A 66 -17.39 -15.64 2.78
C CYS A 66 -16.30 -15.68 1.68
N VAL A 67 -15.06 -16.00 2.02
CA VAL A 67 -13.96 -16.14 1.04
C VAL A 67 -14.21 -17.37 0.15
N GLN A 68 -14.60 -18.50 0.74
CA GLN A 68 -14.92 -19.71 -0.03
C GLN A 68 -16.12 -19.48 -0.97
N GLN A 69 -17.16 -18.80 -0.50
CA GLN A 69 -18.31 -18.46 -1.35
C GLN A 69 -17.91 -17.55 -2.54
N LEU A 70 -16.96 -16.63 -2.32
CA LEU A 70 -16.42 -15.80 -3.40
C LEU A 70 -15.60 -16.63 -4.40
N ILE A 71 -14.80 -17.59 -3.92
CA ILE A 71 -14.06 -18.56 -4.76
C ILE A 71 -15.06 -19.37 -5.61
N ASP A 72 -16.09 -19.91 -5.00
CA ASP A 72 -17.12 -20.74 -5.66
C ASP A 72 -17.92 -19.95 -6.73
N ALA A 73 -17.91 -18.62 -6.65
CA ALA A 73 -18.54 -17.75 -7.65
C ALA A 73 -17.76 -17.65 -8.98
N GLY A 74 -16.56 -18.24 -9.07
CA GLY A 74 -15.80 -18.35 -10.31
C GLY A 74 -15.17 -17.03 -10.76
N ILE A 75 -14.38 -16.40 -9.89
CA ILE A 75 -13.68 -15.14 -10.18
C ILE A 75 -12.28 -15.38 -10.78
N ASP A 76 -11.82 -14.45 -11.61
CA ASP A 76 -10.46 -14.48 -12.18
C ASP A 76 -9.42 -13.89 -11.23
N PHE A 77 -9.80 -12.89 -10.46
CA PHE A 77 -8.92 -12.24 -9.49
C PHE A 77 -9.70 -11.69 -8.29
N ALA A 78 -9.00 -11.48 -7.21
CA ALA A 78 -9.53 -10.81 -6.04
C ALA A 78 -8.61 -9.68 -5.56
N CYS A 79 -9.25 -8.61 -5.06
CA CYS A 79 -8.57 -7.55 -4.33
C CYS A 79 -8.72 -7.81 -2.82
N VAL A 80 -7.62 -8.03 -2.12
CA VAL A 80 -7.59 -8.27 -0.68
C VAL A 80 -7.40 -6.93 0.03
N ALA A 81 -8.45 -6.43 0.67
CA ALA A 81 -8.48 -5.15 1.39
C ALA A 81 -9.08 -5.33 2.80
N THR A 82 -8.67 -6.39 3.46
CA THR A 82 -8.94 -6.69 4.87
C THR A 82 -7.99 -5.89 5.78
N PRO A 83 -8.13 -5.93 7.11
CA PRO A 83 -7.05 -5.52 8.00
C PRO A 83 -5.74 -6.27 7.67
N ASP A 84 -4.60 -5.59 7.83
CA ASP A 84 -3.28 -6.06 7.41
C ASP A 84 -2.87 -7.44 7.98
N ASP A 85 -3.28 -7.75 9.21
CA ASP A 85 -3.07 -9.04 9.87
C ASP A 85 -3.89 -10.20 9.27
N ARG A 86 -4.77 -9.90 8.32
CA ARG A 86 -5.62 -10.87 7.63
C ARG A 86 -5.25 -11.07 6.16
N HIS A 87 -4.31 -10.28 5.65
CA HIS A 87 -3.92 -10.34 4.24
C HIS A 87 -3.38 -11.72 3.87
N PHE A 88 -2.48 -12.27 4.67
CA PHE A 88 -1.84 -13.55 4.41
C PHE A 88 -2.85 -14.69 4.23
N GLU A 89 -3.72 -14.92 5.21
CA GLU A 89 -4.66 -16.03 5.19
C GLU A 89 -5.65 -15.96 4.02
N VAL A 90 -6.15 -14.74 3.72
CA VAL A 90 -7.07 -14.54 2.61
C VAL A 90 -6.37 -14.71 1.27
N ALA A 91 -5.18 -14.14 1.10
CA ALA A 91 -4.41 -14.25 -0.13
C ALA A 91 -3.98 -15.70 -0.40
N ARG A 92 -3.58 -16.43 0.63
CA ARG A 92 -3.21 -17.84 0.54
C ARG A 92 -4.37 -18.69 0.03
N GLN A 93 -5.57 -18.56 0.63
CA GLN A 93 -6.78 -19.28 0.19
C GLN A 93 -7.13 -19.01 -1.29
N LEU A 94 -7.00 -17.75 -1.72
CA LEU A 94 -7.29 -17.36 -3.10
C LEU A 94 -6.27 -17.96 -4.07
N LEU A 95 -4.97 -17.89 -3.74
CA LEU A 95 -3.92 -18.47 -4.56
C LEU A 95 -4.01 -20.00 -4.62
N GLU A 96 -4.37 -20.68 -3.52
CA GLU A 96 -4.64 -22.13 -3.48
C GLU A 96 -5.81 -22.53 -4.39
N ALA A 97 -6.74 -21.61 -4.64
CA ALA A 97 -7.88 -21.78 -5.54
C ALA A 97 -7.63 -21.28 -6.98
N ASP A 98 -6.36 -21.07 -7.37
CA ASP A 98 -5.94 -20.59 -8.69
C ASP A 98 -6.46 -19.19 -9.07
N ILE A 99 -6.65 -18.31 -8.08
CA ILE A 99 -7.15 -16.95 -8.27
C ILE A 99 -5.99 -15.97 -8.13
N HIS A 100 -5.83 -15.06 -9.11
CA HIS A 100 -4.86 -13.96 -9.06
C HIS A 100 -5.20 -12.98 -7.94
N VAL A 101 -4.20 -12.39 -7.26
CA VAL A 101 -4.45 -11.49 -6.13
C VAL A 101 -3.78 -10.14 -6.26
N LEU A 102 -4.49 -9.10 -5.85
CA LEU A 102 -3.97 -7.79 -5.59
C LEU A 102 -4.22 -7.47 -4.11
N ILE A 103 -3.16 -7.34 -3.32
CA ILE A 103 -3.24 -7.21 -1.86
C ILE A 103 -2.97 -5.76 -1.46
N GLU A 104 -3.79 -5.20 -0.56
CA GLU A 104 -3.51 -3.89 0.04
C GLU A 104 -2.18 -3.91 0.84
N LYS A 105 -1.59 -2.73 0.95
CA LYS A 105 -0.34 -2.54 1.71
C LYS A 105 -0.58 -2.46 3.24
N PRO A 106 0.37 -2.95 4.04
CA PRO A 106 1.48 -3.83 3.66
C PRO A 106 0.96 -5.15 3.12
N SER A 107 1.68 -5.73 2.16
CA SER A 107 1.21 -6.99 1.54
C SER A 107 1.03 -8.09 2.58
N VAL A 108 1.99 -8.23 3.48
CA VAL A 108 1.98 -9.07 4.69
C VAL A 108 2.85 -8.42 5.76
N LEU A 109 2.84 -8.98 6.98
CA LEU A 109 3.61 -8.45 8.11
C LEU A 109 4.92 -9.19 8.37
N ARG A 110 5.12 -10.36 7.76
CA ARG A 110 6.30 -11.23 7.97
C ARG A 110 6.89 -11.68 6.66
N VAL A 111 8.21 -11.79 6.62
CA VAL A 111 8.92 -12.27 5.42
C VAL A 111 8.62 -13.74 5.11
N SER A 112 8.38 -14.58 6.12
CA SER A 112 7.96 -15.97 5.91
C SER A 112 6.60 -16.08 5.21
N GLU A 113 5.64 -15.25 5.59
CA GLU A 113 4.33 -15.14 4.93
C GLU A 113 4.47 -14.68 3.47
N LEU A 114 5.36 -13.71 3.22
CA LEU A 114 5.66 -13.25 1.86
C LEU A 114 6.24 -14.37 1.00
N GLU A 115 7.24 -15.08 1.53
CA GLU A 115 7.93 -16.16 0.81
C GLU A 115 6.98 -17.31 0.48
N GLU A 116 6.05 -17.64 1.37
CA GLU A 116 5.01 -18.64 1.11
C GLU A 116 4.06 -18.17 -0.02
N LEU A 117 3.54 -16.93 0.01
CA LEU A 117 2.69 -16.41 -1.03
C LEU A 117 3.42 -16.33 -2.39
N VAL A 118 4.69 -15.92 -2.41
CA VAL A 118 5.50 -15.86 -3.62
C VAL A 118 5.72 -17.26 -4.20
N SER A 119 6.05 -18.25 -3.35
CA SER A 119 6.22 -19.63 -3.76
C SER A 119 4.93 -20.22 -4.34
N LEU A 120 3.81 -19.97 -3.67
CA LEU A 120 2.49 -20.44 -4.10
C LEU A 120 2.08 -19.81 -5.42
N ALA A 121 2.19 -18.49 -5.55
CA ALA A 121 1.86 -17.78 -6.80
C ALA A 121 2.72 -18.29 -7.98
N LYS A 122 4.02 -18.49 -7.75
CA LYS A 122 4.92 -19.01 -8.77
C LYS A 122 4.58 -20.45 -9.18
N SER A 123 4.34 -21.34 -8.22
CA SER A 123 4.02 -22.74 -8.49
C SER A 123 2.69 -22.92 -9.22
N ARG A 124 1.73 -22.02 -8.96
CA ARG A 124 0.39 -22.00 -9.57
C ARG A 124 0.29 -21.19 -10.87
N GLY A 125 1.36 -20.45 -11.24
CA GLY A 125 1.32 -19.58 -12.42
C GLY A 125 0.37 -18.40 -12.27
N LEU A 126 0.42 -17.70 -11.13
CA LEU A 126 -0.50 -16.62 -10.79
C LEU A 126 0.22 -15.28 -10.62
N LEU A 127 -0.49 -14.19 -10.87
CA LEU A 127 -0.08 -12.85 -10.46
C LEU A 127 -0.45 -12.65 -8.99
N ALA A 128 0.53 -12.27 -8.18
CA ALA A 128 0.34 -11.87 -6.80
C ALA A 128 1.06 -10.54 -6.58
N LYS A 129 0.30 -9.47 -6.40
CA LYS A 129 0.82 -8.10 -6.39
C LYS A 129 0.28 -7.29 -5.22
N ALA A 130 1.03 -6.27 -4.81
CA ALA A 130 0.65 -5.35 -3.74
C ALA A 130 0.20 -3.98 -4.27
N VAL A 131 -0.68 -3.32 -3.53
CA VAL A 131 -1.16 -1.97 -3.84
C VAL A 131 -0.17 -0.93 -3.32
N TYR A 132 0.64 -0.37 -4.22
CA TYR A 132 1.55 0.74 -3.91
C TYR A 132 1.23 1.96 -4.75
N HIS A 133 0.09 2.60 -4.49
CA HIS A 133 -0.39 3.72 -5.31
C HIS A 133 0.57 4.91 -5.35
N LYS A 134 1.40 5.16 -4.33
CA LYS A 134 2.41 6.23 -4.39
C LYS A 134 3.46 6.03 -5.48
N LEU A 135 3.69 4.81 -5.96
CA LEU A 135 4.58 4.56 -7.10
C LEU A 135 4.00 5.08 -8.42
N LEU A 136 2.70 5.27 -8.50
CA LEU A 136 2.00 5.81 -9.67
C LEU A 136 1.72 7.31 -9.58
N ASP A 137 2.05 7.92 -8.45
CA ASP A 137 2.00 9.36 -8.26
C ASP A 137 2.88 10.09 -9.30
N PRO A 138 2.36 11.07 -10.03
CA PRO A 138 3.12 11.78 -11.06
C PRO A 138 4.44 12.39 -10.57
N ASP A 139 4.47 12.93 -9.34
CA ASP A 139 5.68 13.52 -8.77
C ASP A 139 6.73 12.41 -8.51
N HIS A 140 6.32 11.27 -7.97
CA HIS A 140 7.23 10.15 -7.73
C HIS A 140 7.67 9.46 -9.02
N LYS A 141 6.79 9.36 -10.03
CA LYS A 141 7.19 8.92 -11.38
C LYS A 141 8.26 9.82 -11.97
N LYS A 142 8.10 11.16 -11.81
CA LYS A 142 9.11 12.11 -12.31
C LYS A 142 10.44 11.98 -11.57
N LEU A 143 10.42 11.87 -10.24
CA LEU A 143 11.61 11.60 -9.44
C LEU A 143 12.35 10.35 -9.95
N ARG A 144 11.63 9.25 -10.09
CA ARG A 144 12.19 7.98 -10.57
C ARG A 144 12.75 8.09 -11.99
N THR A 145 12.09 8.85 -12.87
CA THR A 145 12.60 9.10 -14.21
C THR A 145 13.96 9.80 -14.16
N LEU A 146 14.11 10.85 -13.34
CA LEU A 146 15.36 11.59 -13.22
C LEU A 146 16.49 10.73 -12.62
N VAL A 147 16.17 9.83 -11.72
CA VAL A 147 17.12 8.86 -11.16
C VAL A 147 17.51 7.80 -12.20
N ALA A 148 16.52 7.24 -12.92
CA ALA A 148 16.76 6.22 -13.95
C ALA A 148 17.56 6.75 -15.16
N ASP A 149 17.39 8.04 -15.47
CA ASP A 149 18.12 8.73 -16.56
C ASP A 149 19.47 9.31 -16.10
N ASP A 150 19.92 8.98 -14.86
CA ASP A 150 21.18 9.47 -14.26
C ASP A 150 21.29 11.02 -14.19
N VAL A 151 20.16 11.71 -14.23
CA VAL A 151 20.10 13.17 -14.03
C VAL A 151 20.29 13.52 -12.55
N LEU A 152 19.66 12.78 -11.65
CA LEU A 152 19.92 12.81 -10.22
C LEU A 152 20.83 11.62 -9.87
N GLN A 153 22.06 11.96 -9.51
CA GLN A 153 23.10 10.99 -9.22
C GLN A 153 22.99 10.54 -7.75
N HIS A 154 23.83 9.65 -7.31
CA HIS A 154 23.76 8.95 -6.04
C HIS A 154 22.99 9.69 -4.90
N ILE A 155 22.06 8.96 -4.29
CA ILE A 155 21.28 9.45 -3.13
C ILE A 155 22.13 9.42 -1.86
N ASN A 156 22.18 10.54 -1.12
CA ASN A 156 22.94 10.63 0.14
C ASN A 156 22.06 10.37 1.35
N HIS A 157 20.90 11.01 1.42
CA HIS A 157 19.93 10.84 2.49
C HIS A 157 18.55 11.33 2.09
N GLY A 158 17.54 10.92 2.86
CA GLY A 158 16.17 11.33 2.63
C GLY A 158 15.36 11.49 3.92
N TYR A 159 14.31 12.25 3.80
CA TYR A 159 13.28 12.42 4.81
C TYR A 159 11.91 12.27 4.18
N CYS A 160 11.02 11.54 4.84
CA CYS A 160 9.63 11.42 4.44
C CYS A 160 8.72 11.62 5.66
N SER A 161 7.56 12.24 5.46
CA SER A 161 6.51 12.27 6.46
C SER A 161 5.15 11.93 5.88
N LEU A 162 4.31 11.24 6.67
CA LEU A 162 2.90 11.06 6.40
C LEU A 162 2.16 11.06 7.75
N LEU A 163 1.48 12.18 8.02
CA LEU A 163 0.88 12.47 9.30
C LEU A 163 -0.62 12.60 9.10
N GLU A 164 -1.38 11.72 9.73
CA GLU A 164 -2.83 11.63 9.59
C GLU A 164 -3.55 12.31 10.76
N PRO A 165 -4.73 12.93 10.52
CA PRO A 165 -5.56 13.52 11.56
C PRO A 165 -6.06 12.49 12.57
N LYS A 166 -6.31 12.92 13.81
CA LYS A 166 -6.89 12.11 14.89
C LYS A 166 -8.22 11.46 14.50
N GLN A 167 -9.01 12.13 13.68
CA GLN A 167 -10.29 11.61 13.19
C GLN A 167 -10.12 10.30 12.40
N ILE A 168 -9.03 10.11 11.68
CA ILE A 168 -8.78 8.87 10.93
C ILE A 168 -8.64 7.70 11.90
N SER A 169 -7.76 7.80 12.89
CA SER A 169 -7.54 6.76 13.88
C SER A 169 -8.71 6.59 14.84
N GLY A 170 -9.31 7.71 15.30
CA GLY A 170 -10.35 7.71 16.32
C GLY A 170 -11.74 7.27 15.86
N SER A 171 -12.07 7.41 14.56
CA SER A 171 -13.39 7.05 14.05
C SER A 171 -13.35 6.02 12.92
N GLN A 172 -12.51 6.23 11.92
CA GLN A 172 -12.48 5.36 10.72
C GLN A 172 -11.83 4.00 11.00
N PHE A 173 -10.84 3.97 11.89
CA PHE A 173 -10.08 2.77 12.24
C PHE A 173 -10.33 2.24 13.66
N ALA A 174 -11.26 2.83 14.39
CA ALA A 174 -11.52 2.50 15.80
C ALA A 174 -11.72 1.01 16.08
N GLU A 175 -12.28 0.27 15.13
CA GLU A 175 -12.54 -1.17 15.29
C GLU A 175 -11.28 -2.05 15.26
N TRP A 176 -10.18 -1.60 14.63
CA TRP A 176 -8.99 -2.44 14.42
C TRP A 176 -7.67 -1.78 14.80
N ILE A 177 -7.71 -0.55 15.32
CA ILE A 177 -6.50 0.24 15.65
C ILE A 177 -5.73 -0.31 16.86
N THR A 178 -6.39 -1.09 17.72
CA THR A 178 -5.77 -1.63 18.94
C THR A 178 -4.54 -2.47 18.61
N GLY A 179 -3.40 -2.12 19.22
CA GLY A 179 -2.14 -2.80 18.97
C GLY A 179 -1.44 -2.42 17.67
N ARG A 180 -1.94 -1.41 16.96
CA ARG A 180 -1.36 -0.96 15.69
C ARG A 180 -0.46 0.26 15.86
N ASN A 181 0.27 0.56 14.79
CA ASN A 181 1.13 1.74 14.72
C ASN A 181 1.03 2.41 13.34
N PRO A 182 1.23 3.74 13.27
CA PRO A 182 1.19 4.46 12.00
C PRO A 182 2.38 4.11 11.07
N GLY A 183 3.50 3.62 11.61
CA GLY A 183 4.64 3.22 10.80
C GLY A 183 4.30 2.06 9.86
N THR A 184 3.82 0.95 10.38
CA THR A 184 3.39 -0.18 9.56
C THR A 184 2.29 0.21 8.59
N TYR A 185 1.33 1.04 9.02
CA TYR A 185 0.19 1.41 8.20
C TYR A 185 0.51 2.37 7.05
N VAL A 186 1.32 3.43 7.30
CA VAL A 186 1.57 4.45 6.29
C VAL A 186 3.03 4.61 5.87
N ALA A 187 4.04 4.30 6.73
CA ALA A 187 5.44 4.40 6.32
C ALA A 187 5.78 3.41 5.20
N VAL A 188 5.09 2.28 5.11
CA VAL A 188 5.28 1.27 4.06
C VAL A 188 5.20 1.85 2.64
N HIS A 189 4.42 2.91 2.43
CA HIS A 189 4.39 3.63 1.15
C HIS A 189 5.74 4.25 0.78
N TYR A 190 6.42 4.84 1.76
CA TYR A 190 7.73 5.47 1.53
C TYR A 190 8.87 4.47 1.58
N ILE A 191 8.75 3.41 2.40
CA ILE A 191 9.70 2.30 2.37
C ILE A 191 9.77 1.73 0.95
N LYS A 192 8.62 1.40 0.36
CA LYS A 192 8.55 0.89 -1.01
C LYS A 192 8.99 1.91 -2.05
N LEU A 193 8.65 3.19 -1.87
CA LEU A 193 9.08 4.25 -2.76
C LEU A 193 10.61 4.37 -2.81
N ILE A 194 11.27 4.33 -1.64
CA ILE A 194 12.72 4.40 -1.50
C ILE A 194 13.37 3.17 -2.14
N ASP A 195 12.91 1.98 -1.75
CA ASP A 195 13.41 0.71 -2.28
C ASP A 195 13.32 0.64 -3.81
N PHE A 196 12.16 0.97 -4.37
CA PHE A 196 11.92 0.89 -5.81
C PHE A 196 12.58 2.01 -6.62
N THR A 197 12.71 3.23 -6.05
CA THR A 197 13.26 4.39 -6.77
C THR A 197 14.77 4.40 -6.77
N PHE A 198 15.39 4.10 -5.64
CA PHE A 198 16.84 4.23 -5.46
C PHE A 198 17.58 2.89 -5.46
N GLY A 199 16.86 1.77 -5.26
CA GLY A 199 17.49 0.46 -5.11
C GLY A 199 18.36 0.38 -3.85
N GLY A 200 19.43 -0.39 -3.93
CA GLY A 200 20.31 -0.64 -2.80
C GLY A 200 19.87 -1.84 -1.95
N ARG A 201 20.65 -2.15 -0.93
CA ARG A 201 20.37 -3.24 0.03
C ARG A 201 20.02 -2.67 1.39
N LEU A 202 18.86 -2.96 1.90
CA LEU A 202 18.47 -2.59 3.26
C LEU A 202 19.39 -3.28 4.27
N LYS A 203 20.13 -2.50 5.06
CA LYS A 203 21.18 -2.93 5.97
C LYS A 203 20.75 -2.92 7.43
N SER A 204 19.99 -1.90 7.82
CA SER A 204 19.48 -1.80 9.19
C SER A 204 18.24 -0.93 9.31
N VAL A 205 17.49 -1.21 10.37
CA VAL A 205 16.29 -0.48 10.78
C VAL A 205 16.42 -0.13 12.26
N THR A 206 16.12 1.14 12.58
CA THR A 206 15.87 1.60 13.94
C THR A 206 14.54 2.35 13.99
N ALA A 207 13.86 2.33 15.13
CA ALA A 207 12.60 3.02 15.29
C ALA A 207 12.38 3.49 16.72
N THR A 208 11.61 4.57 16.86
CA THR A 208 11.06 5.05 18.13
C THR A 208 9.57 5.36 17.94
N GLY A 209 8.80 5.43 19.03
CA GLY A 209 7.39 5.76 18.97
C GLY A 209 6.90 6.45 20.25
N GLN A 210 5.72 7.07 20.17
CA GLN A 210 4.99 7.67 21.28
C GLN A 210 3.60 7.05 21.38
N ARG A 211 3.05 7.01 22.59
CA ARG A 211 1.76 6.40 22.91
C ARG A 211 0.94 7.25 23.87
N GLY A 212 -0.36 7.02 23.94
CA GLY A 212 -1.23 7.55 24.99
C GLY A 212 -2.24 8.61 24.55
N LEU A 213 -2.39 8.87 23.25
CA LEU A 213 -3.41 9.76 22.70
C LEU A 213 -4.46 9.02 21.87
N VAL A 214 -4.04 8.07 21.04
CA VAL A 214 -4.95 7.25 20.19
C VAL A 214 -5.53 6.09 20.97
N GLY A 215 -4.73 5.46 21.82
CA GLY A 215 -5.15 4.37 22.70
C GLY A 215 -4.88 4.68 24.17
N PRO A 216 -5.16 3.74 25.08
CA PRO A 216 -4.79 3.87 26.48
C PRO A 216 -3.28 4.14 26.62
N LYS A 217 -2.91 4.98 27.60
CA LYS A 217 -1.51 5.38 27.82
C LYS A 217 -0.55 4.19 27.95
N ASP A 218 -0.99 3.15 28.63
CA ASP A 218 -0.22 1.93 28.82
C ASP A 218 -0.60 0.81 27.83
N GLY A 219 -1.42 1.14 26.82
CA GLY A 219 -1.85 0.20 25.79
C GLY A 219 -0.79 -0.02 24.69
N PRO A 220 -0.97 -1.03 23.85
CA PRO A 220 -0.02 -1.40 22.79
C PRO A 220 -0.14 -0.55 21.51
N THR A 221 -1.09 0.41 21.46
CA THR A 221 -1.32 1.25 20.27
C THR A 221 -0.36 2.45 20.27
N TRP A 222 0.27 2.70 19.14
CA TRP A 222 1.22 3.80 18.95
C TRP A 222 0.55 5.00 18.30
N ASP A 223 0.82 6.20 18.81
CA ASP A 223 0.32 7.48 18.30
C ASP A 223 1.14 8.00 17.12
N SER A 224 2.46 7.79 17.21
CA SER A 224 3.42 8.21 16.20
C SER A 224 4.64 7.30 16.20
N THR A 225 5.31 7.21 15.06
CA THR A 225 6.58 6.49 14.91
C THR A 225 7.56 7.30 14.08
N GLN A 226 8.84 7.17 14.44
CA GLN A 226 9.96 7.61 13.66
C GLN A 226 10.81 6.40 13.32
N LEU A 227 11.03 6.19 12.05
CA LEU A 227 11.75 5.05 11.48
C LEU A 227 12.98 5.55 10.74
N ARG A 228 14.14 4.95 10.98
CA ARG A 228 15.35 5.15 10.16
C ARG A 228 15.75 3.88 9.48
N LEU A 229 15.93 3.98 8.17
CA LEU A 229 16.43 2.93 7.28
C LEU A 229 17.82 3.29 6.80
N ILE A 230 18.74 2.31 6.80
CA ILE A 230 20.05 2.46 6.16
C ILE A 230 20.12 1.49 4.98
N TYR A 231 20.38 2.04 3.80
CA TYR A 231 20.62 1.27 2.58
C TYR A 231 22.10 1.36 2.19
N GLU A 232 22.66 0.23 1.76
CA GLU A 232 24.00 0.13 1.20
C GLU A 232 23.91 -0.01 -0.33
N TYR A 233 24.71 0.73 -1.04
CA TYR A 233 24.77 0.75 -2.49
C TYR A 233 25.98 0.01 -3.04
N ALA A 234 25.98 -0.30 -4.35
CA ALA A 234 27.01 -1.11 -4.99
C ALA A 234 28.41 -0.48 -4.95
N ASP A 235 28.50 0.85 -4.80
CA ASP A 235 29.75 1.59 -4.64
C ASP A 235 30.29 1.60 -3.20
N GLY A 236 29.61 0.92 -2.27
CA GLY A 236 29.98 0.81 -0.87
C GLY A 236 29.54 1.98 0.00
N ARG A 237 28.82 2.97 -0.54
CA ARG A 237 28.26 4.07 0.24
C ARG A 237 26.93 3.68 0.86
N ASP A 238 26.65 4.26 2.03
CA ASP A 238 25.38 4.12 2.70
C ASP A 238 24.52 5.38 2.49
N ALA A 239 23.18 5.22 2.42
CA ALA A 239 22.24 6.33 2.55
C ALA A 239 21.24 6.07 3.67
N ALA A 240 20.91 7.13 4.42
CA ALA A 240 19.96 7.09 5.52
C ALA A 240 18.64 7.74 5.12
N PHE A 241 17.52 7.09 5.47
CA PHE A 241 16.19 7.63 5.26
C PHE A 241 15.42 7.66 6.58
N ASP A 242 14.95 8.84 6.95
CA ASP A 242 14.08 9.04 8.10
C ASP A 242 12.62 9.14 7.65
N ILE A 243 11.75 8.34 8.26
CA ILE A 243 10.31 8.34 7.95
C ILE A 243 9.53 8.62 9.22
N HIS A 244 8.76 9.70 9.22
CA HIS A 244 7.91 10.11 10.32
C HIS A 244 6.45 9.83 10.00
N THR A 245 5.75 9.17 10.92
CA THR A 245 4.32 8.89 10.78
C THR A 245 3.57 9.20 12.07
N SER A 246 2.32 9.59 11.94
CA SER A 246 1.53 9.99 13.11
C SER A 246 0.02 9.84 12.82
N TRP A 247 -0.74 9.56 13.87
CA TRP A 247 -2.20 9.58 13.92
C TRP A 247 -2.77 10.69 14.79
N VAL A 248 -1.93 11.67 15.16
CA VAL A 248 -2.30 12.72 16.11
C VAL A 248 -2.20 14.14 15.53
N THR A 249 -2.14 14.28 14.22
CA THR A 249 -2.29 15.59 13.58
C THR A 249 -3.65 16.19 13.97
N PRO A 250 -3.71 17.49 14.33
CA PRO A 250 -4.97 18.13 14.68
C PRO A 250 -6.01 18.03 13.55
N ASP A 251 -7.27 17.77 13.91
CA ASP A 251 -8.36 17.61 12.92
C ASP A 251 -8.66 18.91 12.14
N ASN A 252 -8.21 20.06 12.64
CA ASN A 252 -8.29 21.34 11.94
C ASN A 252 -7.07 21.65 11.07
N PHE A 253 -6.15 20.69 10.87
CA PHE A 253 -5.10 20.80 9.87
C PHE A 253 -5.74 21.06 8.49
N PRO A 254 -5.26 22.05 7.72
CA PRO A 254 -5.92 22.46 6.48
C PRO A 254 -5.59 21.52 5.29
N GLY A 255 -5.63 20.24 5.48
CA GLY A 255 -5.36 19.19 4.50
C GLY A 255 -5.94 17.88 4.97
N TYR A 256 -6.12 16.93 4.04
CA TYR A 256 -6.55 15.57 4.40
C TYR A 256 -5.47 14.87 5.23
N VAL A 257 -4.23 14.92 4.77
CA VAL A 257 -3.03 14.45 5.47
C VAL A 257 -1.90 15.45 5.29
N GLU A 258 -1.00 15.56 6.26
CA GLU A 258 0.27 16.25 6.09
C GLU A 258 1.29 15.26 5.55
N GLN A 259 1.90 15.55 4.40
CA GLN A 259 2.90 14.68 3.80
C GLN A 259 4.00 15.47 3.10
N GLU A 260 5.22 14.94 3.19
CA GLU A 260 6.40 15.58 2.61
C GLU A 260 7.46 14.54 2.26
N VAL A 261 8.22 14.77 1.20
CA VAL A 261 9.45 14.04 0.87
C VAL A 261 10.58 15.01 0.54
N GLN A 262 11.76 14.74 1.06
CA GLN A 262 12.98 15.48 0.79
C GLN A 262 14.11 14.50 0.54
N PHE A 263 14.73 14.57 -0.64
CA PHE A 263 15.88 13.74 -1.01
C PHE A 263 17.07 14.60 -1.41
N ARG A 264 18.27 14.18 -1.03
CA ARG A 264 19.54 14.86 -1.27
C ARG A 264 20.47 13.94 -2.03
N PHE A 265 20.91 14.41 -3.17
CA PHE A 265 21.79 13.71 -4.10
C PHE A 265 23.15 14.37 -4.15
N ASP A 266 24.14 13.70 -4.73
CA ASP A 266 25.48 14.30 -4.94
C ASP A 266 25.39 15.62 -5.73
N ASN A 267 24.47 15.69 -6.69
CA ASN A 267 24.34 16.79 -7.61
C ASN A 267 23.00 17.54 -7.55
N GLY A 268 22.13 17.23 -6.57
CA GLY A 268 20.81 17.85 -6.57
C GLY A 268 20.01 17.65 -5.31
N VAL A 269 18.85 18.31 -5.30
CA VAL A 269 17.85 18.20 -4.24
C VAL A 269 16.48 17.97 -4.85
N TRP A 270 15.67 17.13 -4.19
CA TRP A 270 14.27 16.92 -4.51
C TRP A 270 13.43 17.23 -3.28
N ASN A 271 12.52 18.19 -3.37
CA ASN A 271 11.53 18.49 -2.36
C ASN A 271 10.15 18.32 -3.00
N GLY A 272 9.43 17.32 -2.58
CA GLY A 272 8.11 16.99 -3.08
C GLY A 272 7.09 16.86 -1.97
N HIS A 273 5.81 16.72 -2.36
CA HIS A 273 4.71 16.61 -1.39
C HIS A 273 4.75 17.75 -0.35
N SER A 274 4.73 19.01 -0.81
CA SER A 274 4.66 20.12 0.14
C SER A 274 3.40 19.96 1.01
N ARG A 275 3.61 19.76 2.29
CA ARG A 275 2.70 19.59 3.43
C ARG A 275 1.22 19.31 3.14
N LYS A 276 0.53 20.18 2.40
CA LYS A 276 -0.92 20.08 2.19
C LYS A 276 -1.30 19.34 0.92
N ARG A 277 -0.45 19.38 -0.06
CA ARG A 277 -0.61 18.76 -1.36
C ARG A 277 -1.98 18.97 -2.05
N GLY A 278 -1.97 19.37 -3.31
CA GLY A 278 -3.17 19.61 -4.11
C GLY A 278 -3.70 21.02 -4.01
N ILE A 279 -5.02 21.17 -4.05
CA ILE A 279 -5.72 22.45 -4.04
C ILE A 279 -6.16 22.81 -2.64
N GLU A 280 -5.86 24.03 -2.20
CA GLU A 280 -6.44 24.60 -0.99
C GLU A 280 -7.70 25.39 -1.35
N CYS A 281 -8.84 24.96 -0.84
CA CYS A 281 -10.13 25.59 -1.03
C CYS A 281 -10.77 25.85 0.33
N THR A 282 -11.33 27.05 0.51
CA THR A 282 -12.10 27.37 1.71
C THR A 282 -13.54 27.62 1.31
N ILE A 283 -14.45 26.82 1.86
CA ILE A 283 -15.88 26.92 1.61
C ILE A 283 -16.56 27.19 2.95
N GLU A 284 -17.46 28.18 2.97
CA GLU A 284 -18.29 28.42 4.13
C GLU A 284 -19.38 27.34 4.20
N GLY A 285 -19.32 26.49 5.22
CA GLY A 285 -20.20 25.36 5.42
C GLY A 285 -21.00 25.45 6.73
N VAL A 286 -21.79 24.42 6.97
CA VAL A 286 -22.62 24.32 8.19
C VAL A 286 -21.76 24.08 9.42
N THR A 287 -20.60 23.41 9.27
CA THR A 287 -19.64 23.16 10.34
C THR A 287 -18.28 23.77 10.04
N PRO A 288 -17.50 24.18 11.05
CA PRO A 288 -16.14 24.72 10.85
C PRO A 288 -15.20 23.76 10.10
N LEU A 289 -15.40 22.45 10.22
CA LEU A 289 -14.58 21.41 9.57
C LEU A 289 -14.83 21.33 8.07
N GLU A 290 -16.02 21.70 7.59
CA GLU A 290 -16.38 21.68 6.18
C GLU A 290 -15.86 22.90 5.40
N ARG A 291 -15.28 23.87 6.09
CA ARG A 291 -14.87 25.15 5.50
C ARG A 291 -13.54 25.11 4.78
N LYS A 292 -12.69 24.13 5.09
CA LYS A 292 -11.38 23.97 4.45
C LYS A 292 -11.25 22.58 3.87
N ILE A 293 -11.13 22.52 2.57
CA ILE A 293 -10.95 21.28 1.83
C ILE A 293 -9.63 21.41 1.08
N THR A 294 -8.68 20.55 1.39
CA THR A 294 -7.52 20.34 0.54
C THR A 294 -7.69 19.04 -0.21
N LEU A 295 -7.82 19.15 -1.51
CA LEU A 295 -8.09 18.04 -2.40
C LEU A 295 -6.79 17.64 -3.13
N ASN A 296 -6.37 16.41 -2.97
CA ASN A 296 -5.34 15.83 -3.82
C ASN A 296 -5.99 15.17 -5.04
N ASN A 297 -6.32 15.98 -6.04
CA ASN A 297 -6.94 15.51 -7.28
C ASN A 297 -6.05 14.56 -8.09
N HIS A 298 -4.74 14.53 -7.83
CA HIS A 298 -3.84 13.53 -8.43
C HIS A 298 -4.07 12.13 -7.86
N TYR A 299 -4.46 12.03 -6.58
CA TYR A 299 -4.79 10.76 -5.94
C TYR A 299 -6.16 10.25 -6.36
N ASN A 300 -7.19 11.06 -6.15
CA ASN A 300 -8.57 10.74 -6.50
C ASN A 300 -9.35 12.04 -6.70
N GLY A 301 -9.70 12.34 -7.94
CA GLY A 301 -10.49 13.50 -8.31
C GLY A 301 -11.78 13.11 -9.00
N THR A 302 -12.88 13.75 -8.59
CA THR A 302 -14.18 13.67 -9.30
C THR A 302 -14.41 14.98 -10.05
N PHE A 303 -14.56 14.88 -11.36
CA PHE A 303 -14.65 16.04 -12.26
C PHE A 303 -16.00 16.04 -12.98
N LEU A 304 -16.57 17.24 -13.17
CA LEU A 304 -17.64 17.46 -14.13
C LEU A 304 -16.99 17.73 -15.50
N GLU A 305 -17.17 16.81 -16.40
CA GLU A 305 -16.64 16.94 -17.76
C GLU A 305 -17.45 17.96 -18.58
N PRO A 306 -16.85 18.59 -19.60
CA PRO A 306 -17.54 19.60 -20.41
C PRO A 306 -18.84 19.13 -21.07
N TRP A 307 -18.98 17.82 -21.29
CA TRP A 307 -20.19 17.20 -21.86
C TRP A 307 -21.23 16.81 -20.79
N GLY A 308 -21.05 17.21 -19.52
CA GLY A 308 -22.04 17.06 -18.45
C GLY A 308 -21.95 15.78 -17.63
N GLU A 309 -21.08 14.85 -17.96
CA GLU A 309 -20.85 13.64 -17.18
C GLU A 309 -19.86 13.88 -16.02
N ARG A 310 -19.90 13.00 -15.02
CA ARG A 310 -18.90 12.98 -13.96
C ARG A 310 -17.90 11.86 -14.19
N SER A 311 -16.60 12.21 -14.17
CA SER A 311 -15.50 11.26 -14.25
C SER A 311 -14.75 11.18 -12.92
N GLN A 312 -14.09 10.06 -12.69
CA GLN A 312 -13.17 9.87 -11.57
C GLN A 312 -11.82 9.42 -12.11
N ARG A 313 -10.75 10.11 -11.70
CA ARG A 313 -9.37 9.89 -12.15
C ARG A 313 -8.42 10.02 -10.98
N GLY A 314 -7.24 9.43 -11.09
CA GLY A 314 -6.16 9.60 -10.14
C GLY A 314 -5.33 8.34 -9.94
N TYR A 315 -4.12 8.50 -9.39
CA TYR A 315 -3.18 7.40 -9.23
C TYR A 315 -3.66 6.35 -8.21
N GLY A 316 -4.58 6.68 -7.31
CA GLY A 316 -5.22 5.70 -6.43
C GLY A 316 -6.07 4.69 -7.20
N ILE A 317 -6.71 5.12 -8.29
CA ILE A 317 -7.50 4.26 -9.17
C ILE A 317 -6.60 3.55 -10.18
N GLU A 318 -5.56 4.22 -10.67
CA GLU A 318 -4.63 3.70 -11.68
C GLU A 318 -3.95 2.40 -11.24
N VAL A 319 -3.71 2.22 -9.95
CA VAL A 319 -3.05 1.00 -9.45
C VAL A 319 -3.89 -0.26 -9.70
N LEU A 320 -5.20 -0.18 -9.53
CA LEU A 320 -6.11 -1.28 -9.84
C LEU A 320 -6.20 -1.52 -11.35
N GLU A 321 -6.33 -0.44 -12.12
CA GLU A 321 -6.36 -0.53 -13.57
C GLU A 321 -5.11 -1.20 -14.13
N ARG A 322 -3.93 -0.87 -13.60
CA ARG A 322 -2.67 -1.50 -14.00
C ARG A 322 -2.67 -2.99 -13.77
N PHE A 323 -3.07 -3.43 -12.58
CA PHE A 323 -3.16 -4.86 -12.28
C PHE A 323 -4.10 -5.59 -13.23
N VAL A 324 -5.28 -5.03 -13.48
CA VAL A 324 -6.26 -5.64 -14.40
C VAL A 324 -5.75 -5.66 -15.84
N ARG A 325 -5.05 -4.62 -16.30
CA ARG A 325 -4.39 -4.59 -17.62
C ARG A 325 -3.29 -5.63 -17.75
N GLU A 326 -2.50 -5.86 -16.71
CA GLU A 326 -1.48 -6.90 -16.68
C GLU A 326 -2.10 -8.29 -16.75
N LEU A 327 -3.16 -8.53 -15.97
CA LEU A 327 -3.91 -9.78 -16.02
C LEU A 327 -4.56 -10.00 -17.39
N ALA A 328 -5.22 -8.97 -17.94
CA ALA A 328 -5.83 -9.04 -19.27
C ALA A 328 -4.78 -9.32 -20.36
N TYR A 329 -3.58 -8.74 -20.25
CA TYR A 329 -2.48 -9.04 -21.15
C TYR A 329 -2.03 -10.51 -21.04
N VAL A 330 -1.92 -11.03 -19.84
CA VAL A 330 -1.60 -12.47 -19.65
C VAL A 330 -2.65 -13.35 -20.33
N LYS A 331 -3.94 -13.05 -20.14
CA LYS A 331 -5.04 -13.88 -20.67
C LYS A 331 -5.26 -13.73 -22.17
N PHE A 332 -5.19 -12.50 -22.69
CA PHE A 332 -5.66 -12.15 -24.03
C PHE A 332 -4.60 -11.54 -24.95
N GLY A 333 -3.36 -11.31 -24.45
CA GLY A 333 -2.32 -10.53 -25.15
C GLY A 333 -1.63 -11.24 -26.33
N GLY A 334 -2.01 -12.46 -26.70
CA GLY A 334 -1.41 -13.24 -27.78
C GLY A 334 -1.89 -14.69 -27.80
N ALA A 335 -1.18 -15.57 -28.49
CA ALA A 335 -1.49 -16.98 -28.58
C ALA A 335 -1.45 -17.66 -27.19
N GLN A 336 -2.24 -18.73 -27.03
CA GLN A 336 -2.39 -19.38 -25.71
C GLN A 336 -1.12 -20.09 -25.24
N ASP A 337 -0.35 -20.64 -26.14
CA ASP A 337 0.94 -21.28 -25.88
C ASP A 337 2.02 -20.28 -25.37
N GLU A 338 1.84 -18.99 -25.61
CA GLU A 338 2.71 -17.91 -25.10
C GLU A 338 2.25 -17.34 -23.75
N GLN A 339 1.16 -17.83 -23.18
CA GLN A 339 0.59 -17.28 -21.94
C GLN A 339 1.58 -17.33 -20.77
N VAL A 340 2.36 -18.40 -20.64
CA VAL A 340 3.37 -18.56 -19.59
C VAL A 340 4.48 -17.49 -19.74
N ALA A 341 4.90 -17.19 -20.96
CA ALA A 341 5.91 -16.16 -21.21
C ALA A 341 5.37 -14.76 -20.81
N ARG A 342 4.12 -14.46 -21.16
CA ARG A 342 3.46 -13.20 -20.75
C ARG A 342 3.31 -13.09 -19.25
N LEU A 343 2.93 -14.19 -18.59
CA LEU A 343 2.86 -14.25 -17.13
C LEU A 343 4.22 -13.94 -16.49
N THR A 344 5.27 -14.62 -16.94
CA THR A 344 6.64 -14.40 -16.44
C THR A 344 7.08 -12.95 -16.65
N GLN A 345 6.73 -12.36 -17.80
CA GLN A 345 6.99 -10.94 -18.05
C GLN A 345 6.27 -10.04 -17.04
N MET A 346 5.00 -10.30 -16.72
CA MET A 346 4.25 -9.50 -15.77
C MET A 346 4.70 -9.72 -14.32
N GLN A 347 5.14 -10.93 -13.97
CA GLN A 347 5.75 -11.23 -12.67
C GLN A 347 7.13 -10.55 -12.49
N SER A 348 7.85 -10.26 -13.58
CA SER A 348 9.13 -9.55 -13.50
C SER A 348 9.01 -8.04 -13.26
N LEU A 349 7.80 -7.48 -13.27
CA LEU A 349 7.57 -6.06 -13.00
C LEU A 349 7.72 -5.76 -11.51
N ALA A 350 8.92 -5.39 -11.11
CA ALA A 350 9.33 -5.25 -9.71
C ALA A 350 8.62 -4.15 -8.91
N TYR A 351 7.84 -3.27 -9.57
CA TYR A 351 7.22 -2.15 -8.86
C TYR A 351 6.21 -2.59 -7.78
N ASN A 352 5.49 -3.69 -8.00
CA ASN A 352 4.46 -4.16 -7.07
C ASN A 352 4.33 -5.69 -6.98
N ASP A 353 5.16 -6.45 -7.68
CA ASP A 353 5.16 -7.90 -7.56
C ASP A 353 5.63 -8.32 -6.16
N LEU A 354 4.99 -9.32 -5.56
CA LEU A 354 5.35 -9.78 -4.21
C LEU A 354 6.78 -10.31 -4.14
N ALA A 355 7.30 -10.90 -5.23
CA ALA A 355 8.68 -11.38 -5.26
C ALA A 355 9.71 -10.25 -5.08
N ALA A 356 9.36 -9.00 -5.45
CA ALA A 356 10.18 -7.81 -5.27
C ALA A 356 9.84 -7.01 -4.00
N ASP A 357 9.07 -7.58 -3.07
CA ASP A 357 8.60 -6.88 -1.88
C ASP A 357 9.38 -7.23 -0.60
N TRP A 358 10.37 -8.10 -0.71
CA TRP A 358 11.07 -8.67 0.44
C TRP A 358 11.67 -7.60 1.36
N GLN A 359 12.40 -6.61 0.84
CA GLN A 359 13.02 -5.56 1.65
C GLN A 359 11.97 -4.66 2.33
N THR A 360 10.86 -4.40 1.65
CA THR A 360 9.74 -3.63 2.22
C THR A 360 9.11 -4.38 3.40
N VAL A 361 8.81 -5.67 3.24
CA VAL A 361 8.23 -6.50 4.32
C VAL A 361 9.26 -6.70 5.44
N ALA A 362 10.54 -6.88 5.13
CA ALA A 362 11.61 -6.97 6.13
C ALA A 362 11.70 -5.70 6.99
N ALA A 363 11.57 -4.50 6.38
CA ALA A 363 11.54 -3.24 7.13
C ALA A 363 10.28 -3.12 8.02
N VAL A 364 9.11 -3.57 7.54
CA VAL A 364 7.87 -3.61 8.31
C VAL A 364 8.01 -4.58 9.50
N GLN A 365 8.49 -5.79 9.28
CA GLN A 365 8.71 -6.77 10.35
C GLN A 365 9.73 -6.28 11.39
N ALA A 366 10.79 -5.63 10.94
CA ALA A 366 11.79 -5.02 11.82
C ALA A 366 11.17 -3.91 12.69
N LEU A 367 10.37 -3.03 12.11
CA LEU A 367 9.64 -1.98 12.82
C LEU A 367 8.73 -2.56 13.90
N GLU A 368 7.89 -3.53 13.55
CA GLU A 368 6.99 -4.21 14.49
C GLU A 368 7.77 -4.82 15.68
N ALA A 369 8.87 -5.52 15.39
CA ALA A 369 9.71 -6.11 16.42
C ALA A 369 10.34 -5.05 17.34
N ILE A 370 10.90 -3.97 16.79
CA ILE A 370 11.49 -2.89 17.58
C ILE A 370 10.45 -2.23 18.49
N LEU A 371 9.26 -1.96 17.97
CA LEU A 371 8.17 -1.36 18.75
C LEU A 371 7.65 -2.31 19.83
N ASP A 372 7.59 -3.62 19.59
CA ASP A 372 7.21 -4.60 20.60
C ASP A 372 8.24 -4.67 21.76
N TYR A 373 9.54 -4.68 21.44
CA TYR A 373 10.58 -4.59 22.46
C TYR A 373 10.54 -3.26 23.23
N HIS A 374 10.33 -2.13 22.54
CA HIS A 374 10.16 -0.84 23.20
C HIS A 374 8.93 -0.85 24.12
N TYR A 375 7.82 -1.46 23.71
CA TYR A 375 6.62 -1.62 24.53
C TYR A 375 6.90 -2.40 25.82
N ARG A 376 7.77 -3.41 25.76
CA ARG A 376 8.20 -4.23 26.91
C ARG A 376 9.24 -3.55 27.82
N GLY A 377 9.65 -2.31 27.51
CA GLY A 377 10.63 -1.55 28.29
C GLY A 377 12.08 -1.74 27.83
N GLU A 378 12.30 -2.29 26.66
CA GLU A 378 13.61 -2.48 26.02
C GLU A 378 13.72 -1.55 24.78
N PRO A 379 13.89 -0.22 24.96
CA PRO A 379 14.05 0.73 23.84
C PRO A 379 15.42 0.54 23.17
N ASP A 380 15.64 1.31 22.09
CA ASP A 380 16.91 1.42 21.37
C ASP A 380 17.41 0.12 20.71
N CYS A 381 16.49 -0.80 20.42
CA CYS A 381 16.80 -1.98 19.63
C CYS A 381 17.12 -1.60 18.17
N VAL A 382 18.00 -2.38 17.55
CA VAL A 382 18.39 -2.24 16.13
C VAL A 382 18.17 -3.57 15.44
N VAL A 383 17.47 -3.57 14.31
CA VAL A 383 17.42 -4.74 13.44
C VAL A 383 18.47 -4.58 12.33
N ARG A 384 19.40 -5.53 12.23
CA ARG A 384 20.31 -5.66 11.09
C ARG A 384 19.75 -6.68 10.12
N ILE A 385 19.86 -6.35 8.85
CA ILE A 385 19.28 -7.12 7.76
C ILE A 385 20.38 -7.57 6.81
N ASP A 386 20.50 -8.87 6.64
CA ASP A 386 21.29 -9.46 5.58
C ASP A 386 20.34 -9.83 4.42
N SER A 387 20.23 -8.95 3.46
CA SER A 387 19.33 -9.14 2.31
C SER A 387 19.79 -10.28 1.39
N LEU A 388 21.07 -10.67 1.41
CA LEU A 388 21.60 -11.78 0.61
C LEU A 388 21.22 -13.12 1.22
N GLN A 389 21.37 -13.24 2.53
CA GLN A 389 20.97 -14.45 3.30
C GLN A 389 19.51 -14.41 3.72
N ARG A 390 18.79 -13.32 3.43
CA ARG A 390 17.40 -13.07 3.85
C ARG A 390 17.20 -13.24 5.35
N ARG A 391 18.09 -12.68 6.16
CA ARG A 391 18.09 -12.82 7.60
C ARG A 391 17.88 -11.49 8.33
N LEU A 392 16.99 -11.50 9.32
CA LEU A 392 16.69 -10.35 10.19
C LEU A 392 17.16 -10.67 11.60
N CYS A 393 18.08 -9.87 12.15
CA CYS A 393 18.62 -10.02 13.50
C CYS A 393 18.38 -8.78 14.34
N LEU A 394 17.62 -8.90 15.43
CA LEU A 394 17.37 -7.83 16.39
C LEU A 394 18.44 -7.85 17.48
N TYR A 395 19.12 -6.73 17.63
CA TYR A 395 20.13 -6.47 18.67
C TYR A 395 19.54 -5.58 19.75
N ARG A 396 19.70 -5.99 21.00
CA ARG A 396 19.27 -5.26 22.18
C ARG A 396 20.47 -4.57 22.85
N PRO A 397 20.31 -3.38 23.41
CA PRO A 397 21.40 -2.69 24.12
C PRO A 397 21.99 -3.57 25.23
N GLY A 398 23.32 -3.71 25.26
CA GLY A 398 24.03 -4.49 26.29
C GLY A 398 23.91 -6.03 26.19
N ILE A 399 23.24 -6.55 25.17
CA ILE A 399 23.09 -7.98 24.94
C ILE A 399 23.82 -8.37 23.65
N SER A 400 24.80 -9.31 23.77
CA SER A 400 25.66 -9.69 22.63
C SER A 400 24.97 -10.60 21.61
N GLU A 401 24.04 -11.44 22.07
CA GLU A 401 23.34 -12.39 21.20
C GLU A 401 22.10 -11.73 20.57
N PRO A 402 22.01 -11.68 19.24
CA PRO A 402 20.82 -11.18 18.57
C PRO A 402 19.66 -12.19 18.61
N VAL A 403 18.45 -11.68 18.50
CA VAL A 403 17.25 -12.48 18.25
C VAL A 403 17.03 -12.55 16.75
N VAL A 404 16.95 -13.75 16.20
CA VAL A 404 16.58 -13.95 14.79
C VAL A 404 15.07 -13.84 14.67
N LEU A 405 14.60 -13.00 13.76
CA LEU A 405 13.18 -12.66 13.63
C LEU A 405 12.44 -13.49 12.57
N ASN A 406 13.17 -14.20 11.73
CA ASN A 406 12.60 -14.92 10.58
C ASN A 406 13.18 -16.34 10.43
N ASP A 407 13.36 -17.02 11.55
CA ASP A 407 13.65 -18.46 11.59
C ASP A 407 12.38 -19.28 11.38
#